data_99fe5fe894ca036b4fa501a75710f5dd
#
_entry.id   99fe5fe894ca036b4fa501a75710f5dd
#
_cell.length_a   1.000
_cell.length_b   1.000
_cell.length_c   1.000
_cell.angle_alpha   90.00
_cell.angle_beta   90.00
_cell.angle_gamma   90.00
#
_symmetry.space_group_name_H-M   'P 1'
#
loop_
_entity.id
_entity.type
_entity.pdbx_description
1 polymer ?
#
loop_
_entity_poly.entity_id
_entity_poly.type
_entity_poly.pdbx_seq_one_letter_code
_entity_poly.pdbx_strand_id
1 'polypeptide(L)'
;MIAELPQQIQTLLAADPKQDAAFWAWVSEAHDAQVVAQAGADHRLVRLKQRFDFRGLEQACVGYRLYQGRQGVEPTYPLGQLCRGVVLRAVQQWSYAQLAKEVAANSLLRWFVGAGLQQPTFSATTVWRFEQWLKQHQPRLFFTELLHQIDEDFPAARTDVQCGDTFALLARSRVQSRTQLLRQASGKVLHYLAAVTASGYAQVMAQMAGARLFAPPDETHEGWLDKAARDALAERTALAAKRLLDAVAQVQDGVLTSQDACALACQRWLGILTKILTDAFTFGQDANGAWSQATVRTQHVKGSYVIGSTVDPEASFRQHGDRSQLGYNINVAATPQFIREINAVTGATPDSQGVAPLVAHQLEHLGLTPPKLIYDRAAGSPKIFYAVDQASQGKTHLVARLIDHSQHRQHFGPGDFTLDEAGALTCPHGQTSHTAYRSGSGDGWNYRFSTHQCEGCPLRQRCRGERPPDPPATDAGAAMATAPAAPTPPQPRRPKADAYRQVFISDYRYWQRSALAYTKTAAFAREMRLRATIERTIAGLVRYNGARHAIGYGLVNADYQVRMAALAFNLKSWHKLTLDQQKPTKRRTPPPDTP
;
A
#
# COMPACT_ATOMS: atom_id res chain seq x y z
N MET A 1 22.04 -43.41 36.52
CA MET A 1 22.06 -42.01 36.08
C MET A 1 22.35 -41.01 37.21
N ILE A 2 21.64 -41.06 38.35
CA ILE A 2 21.93 -40.11 39.47
C ILE A 2 23.29 -40.39 40.14
N ALA A 3 23.74 -41.66 40.17
CA ALA A 3 25.02 -42.05 40.77
C ALA A 3 26.27 -41.61 39.96
N GLU A 4 26.11 -41.14 38.73
CA GLU A 4 27.19 -40.68 37.86
C GLU A 4 27.36 -39.15 37.87
N LEU A 5 26.52 -38.44 38.60
CA LEU A 5 26.61 -36.99 38.74
C LEU A 5 27.69 -36.59 39.73
N PRO A 6 28.43 -35.48 39.51
CA PRO A 6 29.38 -34.96 40.47
C PRO A 6 28.76 -34.77 41.86
N GLN A 7 29.52 -35.04 42.91
CA GLN A 7 29.07 -35.02 44.29
C GLN A 7 28.37 -33.72 44.74
N GLN A 8 28.78 -32.59 44.17
CA GLN A 8 28.12 -31.30 44.37
C GLN A 8 26.67 -31.27 43.83
N ILE A 9 26.39 -31.94 42.72
CA ILE A 9 25.04 -32.07 42.13
C ILE A 9 24.17 -33.03 42.93
N GLN A 10 24.76 -34.13 43.46
CA GLN A 10 24.04 -35.07 44.33
C GLN A 10 23.61 -34.39 45.63
N THR A 11 24.46 -33.49 46.19
CA THR A 11 24.15 -32.70 47.38
C THR A 11 23.04 -31.67 47.13
N LEU A 12 23.02 -31.05 45.97
CA LEU A 12 21.97 -30.10 45.56
C LEU A 12 20.60 -30.81 45.33
N LEU A 13 20.59 -32.04 44.84
CA LEU A 13 19.36 -32.80 44.59
C LEU A 13 18.75 -33.34 45.90
N ALA A 14 19.51 -33.44 47.00
CA ALA A 14 19.06 -34.01 48.28
C ALA A 14 18.32 -33.04 49.19
N ALA A 15 18.22 -31.76 48.83
CA ALA A 15 17.73 -30.70 49.72
C ALA A 15 16.75 -29.75 49.04
N ASP A 16 15.68 -29.35 49.71
CA ASP A 16 14.80 -28.19 49.59
C ASP A 16 14.39 -27.67 48.18
N PRO A 17 13.09 -27.41 47.88
CA PRO A 17 12.58 -26.89 46.61
C PRO A 17 13.28 -25.62 46.07
N LYS A 18 13.88 -24.80 46.93
CA LYS A 18 14.68 -23.64 46.51
C LYS A 18 16.02 -24.01 45.91
N GLN A 19 16.66 -25.08 46.43
CA GLN A 19 17.92 -25.61 45.87
C GLN A 19 17.64 -26.40 44.59
N ASP A 20 16.46 -26.99 44.44
CA ASP A 20 16.02 -27.64 43.23
C ASP A 20 15.88 -26.63 42.07
N ALA A 21 15.34 -25.46 42.35
CA ALA A 21 15.26 -24.37 41.37
C ALA A 21 16.66 -23.86 40.90
N ALA A 22 17.61 -23.75 41.83
CA ALA A 22 18.99 -23.34 41.50
C ALA A 22 19.71 -24.42 40.67
N PHE A 23 19.50 -25.70 40.98
CA PHE A 23 20.03 -26.80 40.19
C PHE A 23 19.51 -26.77 38.74
N TRP A 24 18.21 -26.66 38.57
CA TRP A 24 17.64 -26.60 37.23
C TRP A 24 18.02 -25.35 36.45
N ALA A 25 18.26 -24.22 37.11
CA ALA A 25 18.82 -23.02 36.48
C ALA A 25 20.25 -23.31 35.98
N TRP A 26 21.10 -23.93 36.79
CA TRP A 26 22.44 -24.32 36.39
C TRP A 26 22.47 -25.35 35.24
N VAL A 27 21.60 -26.39 35.32
CA VAL A 27 21.47 -27.37 34.23
C VAL A 27 21.02 -26.72 32.94
N SER A 28 20.08 -25.76 33.00
CA SER A 28 19.61 -25.03 31.82
C SER A 28 20.72 -24.18 31.22
N GLU A 29 21.52 -23.49 32.03
CA GLU A 29 22.66 -22.69 31.58
C GLU A 29 23.75 -23.56 30.92
N ALA A 30 24.11 -24.69 31.54
CA ALA A 30 25.06 -25.66 30.96
C ALA A 30 24.56 -26.24 29.62
N HIS A 31 23.28 -26.58 29.56
CA HIS A 31 22.64 -27.06 28.34
C HIS A 31 22.64 -25.98 27.25
N ASP A 32 22.30 -24.74 27.60
CA ASP A 32 22.29 -23.63 26.67
C ASP A 32 23.69 -23.37 26.10
N ALA A 33 24.74 -23.43 26.94
CA ALA A 33 26.13 -23.32 26.50
C ALA A 33 26.50 -24.44 25.51
N GLN A 34 26.09 -25.66 25.78
CA GLN A 34 26.32 -26.81 24.89
C GLN A 34 25.56 -26.65 23.55
N VAL A 35 24.31 -26.20 23.58
CA VAL A 35 23.51 -25.93 22.37
C VAL A 35 24.18 -24.89 21.49
N VAL A 36 24.69 -23.80 22.09
CA VAL A 36 25.44 -22.74 21.38
C VAL A 36 26.74 -23.27 20.79
N ALA A 37 27.49 -24.06 21.56
CA ALA A 37 28.74 -24.69 21.09
C ALA A 37 28.50 -25.63 19.89
N GLN A 38 27.43 -26.43 19.94
CA GLN A 38 27.08 -27.33 18.84
C GLN A 38 26.59 -26.57 17.60
N ALA A 39 25.82 -25.50 17.76
CA ALA A 39 25.36 -24.67 16.66
C ALA A 39 26.50 -23.90 15.99
N GLY A 40 27.53 -23.56 16.77
CA GLY A 40 28.65 -22.72 16.37
C GLY A 40 28.34 -21.22 16.49
N ALA A 41 29.40 -20.44 16.80
CA ALA A 41 29.29 -19.00 16.98
C ALA A 41 28.80 -18.25 15.72
N ASP A 42 29.02 -18.80 14.55
CA ASP A 42 28.62 -18.24 13.26
C ASP A 42 27.18 -18.55 12.86
N HIS A 43 26.49 -19.41 13.64
CA HIS A 43 25.11 -19.74 13.33
C HIS A 43 24.22 -18.47 13.43
N ARG A 44 23.39 -18.26 12.42
CA ARG A 44 22.58 -17.02 12.30
C ARG A 44 21.73 -16.67 13.53
N LEU A 45 21.14 -17.68 14.20
CA LEU A 45 20.32 -17.44 15.40
C LEU A 45 21.17 -17.10 16.62
N VAL A 46 22.38 -17.69 16.73
CA VAL A 46 23.32 -17.37 17.80
C VAL A 46 23.74 -15.90 17.67
N ARG A 47 24.18 -15.49 16.49
CA ARG A 47 24.56 -14.09 16.22
C ARG A 47 23.40 -13.13 16.40
N LEU A 48 22.20 -13.50 15.93
CA LEU A 48 21.01 -12.66 16.08
C LEU A 48 20.68 -12.42 17.55
N LYS A 49 20.65 -13.47 18.37
CA LYS A 49 20.38 -13.34 19.82
C LYS A 49 21.43 -12.53 20.57
N GLN A 50 22.70 -12.63 20.17
CA GLN A 50 23.80 -11.90 20.77
C GLN A 50 23.82 -10.41 20.38
N ARG A 51 23.35 -10.08 19.18
CA ARG A 51 23.47 -8.74 18.62
C ARG A 51 22.21 -7.91 18.72
N PHE A 52 21.04 -8.52 18.49
CA PHE A 52 19.78 -7.80 18.55
C PHE A 52 19.33 -7.63 20.01
N ASP A 53 19.28 -6.39 20.47
CA ASP A 53 18.78 -6.06 21.80
C ASP A 53 17.24 -6.09 21.83
N PHE A 54 16.70 -7.06 22.54
CA PHE A 54 15.25 -7.24 22.70
C PHE A 54 14.64 -6.40 23.82
N ARG A 55 15.46 -5.73 24.68
CA ARG A 55 14.97 -5.00 25.86
C ARG A 55 14.02 -3.85 25.49
N GLY A 56 14.35 -3.09 24.43
CA GLY A 56 13.48 -2.03 23.92
C GLY A 56 12.11 -2.56 23.50
N LEU A 57 12.08 -3.68 22.78
CA LEU A 57 10.83 -4.34 22.39
C LEU A 57 10.02 -4.83 23.60
N GLU A 58 10.68 -5.43 24.60
CA GLU A 58 10.03 -5.92 25.82
C GLU A 58 9.40 -4.77 26.61
N GLN A 59 10.10 -3.65 26.76
CA GLN A 59 9.59 -2.45 27.43
C GLN A 59 8.38 -1.84 26.70
N ALA A 60 8.47 -1.70 25.38
CA ALA A 60 7.37 -1.18 24.59
C ALA A 60 6.11 -2.08 24.60
N CYS A 61 6.29 -3.38 24.89
CA CYS A 61 5.18 -4.35 24.94
C CYS A 61 4.59 -4.54 26.36
N VAL A 62 5.03 -3.80 27.37
CA VAL A 62 4.49 -3.93 28.75
C VAL A 62 2.96 -3.78 28.81
N GLY A 63 2.39 -2.91 27.97
CA GLY A 63 0.95 -2.72 27.86
C GLY A 63 0.16 -3.98 27.49
N TYR A 64 0.79 -4.96 26.85
CA TYR A 64 0.16 -6.26 26.57
C TYR A 64 -0.22 -7.03 27.83
N ARG A 65 0.53 -6.89 28.91
CA ARG A 65 0.23 -7.52 30.21
C ARG A 65 -1.09 -7.01 30.80
N LEU A 66 -1.35 -5.71 30.65
CA LEU A 66 -2.57 -5.06 31.11
C LEU A 66 -3.79 -5.44 30.27
N TYR A 67 -3.58 -5.68 28.98
CA TYR A 67 -4.64 -6.05 28.03
C TYR A 67 -5.27 -7.43 28.34
N GLN A 68 -4.56 -8.34 28.97
CA GLN A 68 -5.08 -9.69 29.29
C GLN A 68 -6.14 -9.71 30.42
N GLY A 69 -6.48 -8.56 31.01
CA GLY A 69 -7.66 -8.39 31.89
C GLY A 69 -7.66 -9.17 33.21
N ARG A 70 -6.53 -9.80 33.56
CA ARG A 70 -6.36 -10.53 34.83
C ARG A 70 -5.42 -9.73 35.72
N GLN A 71 -5.98 -8.85 36.52
CA GLN A 71 -5.23 -8.16 37.57
C GLN A 71 -4.58 -9.20 38.48
N GLY A 72 -3.24 -9.11 38.65
CA GLY A 72 -2.48 -9.87 39.63
C GLY A 72 -1.94 -11.23 39.21
N VAL A 73 -2.18 -11.70 37.97
CA VAL A 73 -1.58 -12.94 37.46
C VAL A 73 -0.40 -12.60 36.56
N GLU A 74 0.80 -13.02 36.92
CA GLU A 74 1.95 -12.95 36.02
C GLU A 74 1.65 -13.69 34.71
N PRO A 75 2.04 -13.13 33.55
CA PRO A 75 1.85 -13.80 32.28
C PRO A 75 2.64 -15.12 32.31
N THR A 76 1.99 -16.19 31.87
CA THR A 76 2.59 -17.54 31.79
C THR A 76 3.91 -17.54 31.02
N TYR A 77 4.10 -16.60 30.12
CA TYR A 77 5.30 -16.47 29.29
C TYR A 77 5.89 -15.06 29.39
N PRO A 78 7.21 -14.93 29.61
CA PRO A 78 7.89 -13.63 29.58
C PRO A 78 7.69 -12.94 28.22
N LEU A 79 7.56 -11.60 28.23
CA LEU A 79 7.42 -10.82 27.00
C LEU A 79 8.58 -11.05 26.03
N GLY A 80 9.79 -11.23 26.55
CA GLY A 80 10.97 -11.54 25.75
C GLY A 80 10.84 -12.84 24.96
N GLN A 81 10.18 -13.85 25.50
CA GLN A 81 9.89 -15.08 24.73
C GLN A 81 8.95 -14.80 23.55
N LEU A 82 7.91 -13.99 23.77
CA LEU A 82 6.95 -13.63 22.74
C LEU A 82 7.60 -12.77 21.65
N CYS A 83 8.38 -11.75 22.04
CA CYS A 83 9.12 -10.89 21.10
C CYS A 83 10.07 -11.71 20.22
N ARG A 84 10.88 -12.59 20.82
CA ARG A 84 11.78 -13.47 20.08
C ARG A 84 11.03 -14.48 19.22
N GLY A 85 9.89 -14.97 19.68
CA GLY A 85 8.99 -15.83 18.92
C GLY A 85 8.46 -15.17 17.65
N VAL A 86 8.04 -13.90 17.75
CA VAL A 86 7.58 -13.09 16.60
C VAL A 86 8.69 -12.89 15.58
N VAL A 87 9.90 -12.53 16.03
CA VAL A 87 11.08 -12.37 15.15
C VAL A 87 11.42 -13.70 14.46
N LEU A 88 11.46 -14.79 15.23
CA LEU A 88 11.73 -16.14 14.70
C LEU A 88 10.71 -16.54 13.63
N ARG A 89 9.42 -16.30 13.90
CA ARG A 89 8.33 -16.59 12.96
C ARG A 89 8.51 -15.80 11.65
N ALA A 90 8.85 -14.51 11.73
CA ALA A 90 9.07 -13.68 10.55
C ALA A 90 10.26 -14.16 9.72
N VAL A 91 11.40 -14.48 10.36
CA VAL A 91 12.64 -14.93 9.68
C VAL A 91 12.45 -16.28 9.01
N GLN A 92 11.71 -17.19 9.64
CA GLN A 92 11.45 -18.55 9.14
C GLN A 92 10.20 -18.65 8.26
N GLN A 93 9.33 -17.64 8.25
CA GLN A 93 8.05 -17.60 7.55
C GLN A 93 7.10 -18.73 7.98
N TRP A 94 7.14 -19.12 9.26
CA TRP A 94 6.32 -20.19 9.80
C TRP A 94 4.91 -19.74 10.12
N SER A 95 3.97 -20.68 10.04
CA SER A 95 2.66 -20.53 10.68
C SER A 95 2.82 -20.51 12.21
N TYR A 96 1.81 -20.00 12.92
CA TYR A 96 1.83 -20.01 14.38
C TYR A 96 1.93 -21.44 14.95
N ALA A 97 1.23 -22.40 14.34
CA ALA A 97 1.27 -23.79 14.74
C ALA A 97 2.66 -24.40 14.53
N GLN A 98 3.28 -24.11 13.39
CA GLN A 98 4.63 -24.58 13.08
C GLN A 98 5.65 -23.97 14.03
N LEU A 99 5.59 -22.65 14.28
CA LEU A 99 6.47 -21.99 15.25
C LEU A 99 6.39 -22.67 16.62
N ALA A 100 5.19 -22.86 17.16
CA ALA A 100 5.00 -23.47 18.48
C ALA A 100 5.56 -24.91 18.52
N LYS A 101 5.31 -25.71 17.49
CA LYS A 101 5.82 -27.07 17.35
C LYS A 101 7.35 -27.11 17.29
N GLU A 102 7.94 -26.30 16.43
CA GLU A 102 9.39 -26.29 16.23
C GLU A 102 10.13 -25.79 17.48
N VAL A 103 9.62 -24.72 18.13
CA VAL A 103 10.21 -24.21 19.38
C VAL A 103 10.11 -25.24 20.51
N ALA A 104 9.00 -25.98 20.60
CA ALA A 104 8.86 -27.03 21.61
C ALA A 104 9.86 -28.19 21.42
N ALA A 105 10.18 -28.53 20.16
CA ALA A 105 10.97 -29.73 19.82
C ALA A 105 12.48 -29.46 19.64
N ASN A 106 12.92 -28.22 19.44
CA ASN A 106 14.30 -27.90 19.07
C ASN A 106 15.00 -27.07 20.15
N SER A 107 16.08 -27.60 20.71
CA SER A 107 16.84 -26.95 21.79
C SER A 107 17.42 -25.60 21.39
N LEU A 108 17.91 -25.42 20.16
CA LEU A 108 18.44 -24.15 19.69
C LEU A 108 17.34 -23.09 19.58
N LEU A 109 16.14 -23.47 19.15
CA LEU A 109 15.01 -22.54 19.06
C LEU A 109 14.47 -22.19 20.45
N ARG A 110 14.44 -23.17 21.40
CA ARG A 110 14.12 -22.91 22.81
C ARG A 110 15.11 -21.93 23.41
N TRP A 111 16.40 -22.17 23.23
CA TRP A 111 17.46 -21.25 23.65
C TRP A 111 17.28 -19.85 23.04
N PHE A 112 16.99 -19.77 21.73
CA PHE A 112 16.80 -18.49 21.06
C PHE A 112 15.65 -17.70 21.68
N VAL A 113 14.50 -18.30 21.91
CA VAL A 113 13.36 -17.61 22.51
C VAL A 113 13.53 -17.35 24.02
N GLY A 114 14.51 -17.97 24.66
CA GLY A 114 14.78 -17.83 26.09
C GLY A 114 13.86 -18.70 26.96
N ALA A 115 13.43 -19.84 26.45
CA ALA A 115 12.72 -20.86 27.23
C ALA A 115 13.72 -21.86 27.82
N GLY A 116 13.90 -21.87 29.13
CA GLY A 116 14.74 -22.84 29.81
C GLY A 116 14.30 -24.29 29.56
N LEU A 117 15.16 -25.26 29.91
CA LEU A 117 14.98 -26.68 29.57
C LEU A 117 13.63 -27.23 30.02
N GLN A 118 13.18 -26.88 31.23
CA GLN A 118 11.91 -27.32 31.81
C GLN A 118 10.76 -26.29 31.67
N GLN A 119 11.03 -25.10 31.19
CA GLN A 119 10.01 -24.06 31.06
C GLN A 119 9.05 -24.40 29.91
N PRO A 120 7.74 -24.20 30.09
CA PRO A 120 6.79 -24.35 29.01
C PRO A 120 7.09 -23.31 27.90
N THR A 121 6.89 -23.71 26.64
CA THR A 121 6.95 -22.83 25.49
C THR A 121 5.55 -22.36 25.12
N PHE A 122 5.46 -21.19 24.50
CA PHE A 122 4.19 -20.59 24.11
C PHE A 122 3.40 -21.46 23.11
N SER A 123 2.07 -21.40 23.21
CA SER A 123 1.18 -22.02 22.22
C SER A 123 1.02 -21.12 20.97
N ALA A 124 0.54 -21.73 19.89
CA ALA A 124 0.20 -21.01 18.66
C ALA A 124 -0.77 -19.83 18.91
N THR A 125 -1.78 -20.07 19.75
CA THR A 125 -2.79 -19.05 20.10
C THR A 125 -2.19 -17.91 20.92
N THR A 126 -1.22 -18.20 21.78
CA THR A 126 -0.53 -17.17 22.58
C THR A 126 0.21 -16.18 21.70
N VAL A 127 1.02 -16.67 20.76
CA VAL A 127 1.76 -15.78 19.81
C VAL A 127 0.79 -15.06 18.90
N TRP A 128 -0.26 -15.74 18.42
CA TRP A 128 -1.29 -15.11 17.59
C TRP A 128 -1.97 -13.94 18.31
N ARG A 129 -2.39 -14.11 19.57
CA ARG A 129 -3.00 -13.03 20.37
C ARG A 129 -2.04 -11.86 20.59
N PHE A 130 -0.77 -12.16 20.86
CA PHE A 130 0.26 -11.14 21.01
C PHE A 130 0.44 -10.33 19.72
N GLU A 131 0.52 -11.00 18.56
CA GLU A 131 0.61 -10.29 17.28
C GLU A 131 -0.67 -9.53 16.90
N GLN A 132 -1.88 -9.98 17.31
CA GLN A 132 -3.08 -9.17 17.11
C GLN A 132 -3.00 -7.86 17.93
N TRP A 133 -2.51 -7.94 19.16
CA TRP A 133 -2.28 -6.75 19.98
C TRP A 133 -1.21 -5.82 19.35
N LEU A 134 -0.10 -6.35 18.87
CA LEU A 134 0.92 -5.57 18.16
C LEU A 134 0.35 -4.83 16.95
N LYS A 135 -0.44 -5.49 16.13
CA LYS A 135 -1.08 -4.88 14.95
C LYS A 135 -1.96 -3.69 15.29
N GLN A 136 -2.62 -3.72 16.44
CA GLN A 136 -3.53 -2.67 16.88
C GLN A 136 -2.81 -1.52 17.59
N HIS A 137 -1.78 -1.81 18.38
CA HIS A 137 -1.18 -0.84 19.29
C HIS A 137 0.24 -0.44 18.89
N GLN A 138 1.02 -1.34 18.27
CA GLN A 138 2.43 -1.15 17.97
C GLN A 138 2.83 -1.75 16.59
N PRO A 139 2.13 -1.40 15.49
CA PRO A 139 2.29 -2.10 14.21
C PRO A 139 3.67 -1.93 13.56
N ARG A 140 4.44 -0.92 13.97
CA ARG A 140 5.77 -0.59 13.44
C ARG A 140 6.93 -0.99 14.34
N LEU A 141 6.65 -1.29 15.62
CA LEU A 141 7.65 -1.40 16.67
C LEU A 141 8.87 -2.25 16.28
N PHE A 142 8.65 -3.48 15.83
CA PHE A 142 9.75 -4.39 15.51
C PHE A 142 10.62 -3.92 14.36
N PHE A 143 9.99 -3.34 13.34
CA PHE A 143 10.72 -2.84 12.18
C PHE A 143 11.52 -1.58 12.52
N THR A 144 10.94 -0.66 13.27
CA THR A 144 11.59 0.60 13.70
C THR A 144 12.74 0.31 14.64
N GLU A 145 12.53 -0.54 15.66
CA GLU A 145 13.58 -0.92 16.61
C GLU A 145 14.79 -1.56 15.92
N LEU A 146 14.54 -2.47 14.97
CA LEU A 146 15.62 -3.04 14.17
C LEU A 146 16.40 -1.97 13.40
N LEU A 147 15.73 -0.97 12.82
CA LEU A 147 16.40 0.08 12.07
C LEU A 147 17.26 0.97 12.98
N HIS A 148 16.82 1.26 14.21
CA HIS A 148 17.64 1.97 15.18
C HIS A 148 18.96 1.24 15.47
N GLN A 149 18.89 -0.07 15.72
CA GLN A 149 20.09 -0.88 16.00
C GLN A 149 20.99 -1.05 14.76
N ILE A 150 20.40 -1.16 13.55
CA ILE A 150 21.16 -1.15 12.29
C ILE A 150 21.90 0.19 12.14
N ASP A 151 21.25 1.30 12.49
CA ASP A 151 21.83 2.64 12.35
C ASP A 151 22.99 2.89 13.33
N GLU A 152 23.01 2.20 14.47
CA GLU A 152 24.15 2.19 15.38
C GLU A 152 25.34 1.43 14.78
N ASP A 153 25.10 0.26 14.20
CA ASP A 153 26.14 -0.58 13.60
C ASP A 153 26.64 -0.08 12.23
N PHE A 154 25.75 0.55 11.46
CA PHE A 154 25.99 1.06 10.11
C PHE A 154 25.51 2.50 9.94
N PRO A 155 26.17 3.49 10.61
CA PRO A 155 25.73 4.89 10.57
C PRO A 155 25.59 5.46 9.15
N ALA A 156 26.40 5.00 8.21
CA ALA A 156 26.31 5.41 6.81
C ALA A 156 24.96 5.04 6.16
N ALA A 157 24.29 3.99 6.60
CA ALA A 157 22.99 3.59 6.08
C ALA A 157 21.88 4.61 6.38
N ARG A 158 22.07 5.50 7.39
CA ARG A 158 21.13 6.58 7.72
C ARG A 158 21.05 7.65 6.65
N THR A 159 22.17 7.94 6.01
CA THR A 159 22.34 9.04 5.04
C THR A 159 22.60 8.54 3.62
N ASP A 160 22.46 7.24 3.38
CA ASP A 160 22.65 6.68 2.05
C ASP A 160 21.47 7.02 1.13
N VAL A 161 21.75 7.02 -0.16
CA VAL A 161 20.74 7.22 -1.20
C VAL A 161 19.76 6.05 -1.19
N GLN A 162 18.47 6.35 -1.23
CA GLN A 162 17.43 5.34 -1.28
C GLN A 162 16.82 5.25 -2.68
N CYS A 163 16.44 4.03 -3.05
CA CYS A 163 15.61 3.77 -4.21
C CYS A 163 14.21 3.35 -3.73
N GLY A 164 13.19 3.90 -4.35
CA GLY A 164 11.80 3.54 -4.06
C GLY A 164 11.10 2.93 -5.27
N ASP A 165 10.15 2.05 -5.01
CA ASP A 165 9.28 1.43 -6.04
C ASP A 165 8.04 0.80 -5.38
N THR A 166 7.15 0.24 -6.20
CA THR A 166 5.95 -0.46 -5.73
C THR A 166 5.88 -1.88 -6.25
N PHE A 167 5.19 -2.75 -5.50
CA PHE A 167 4.87 -4.09 -5.96
C PHE A 167 3.52 -4.57 -5.41
N ALA A 168 2.95 -5.62 -6.05
CA ALA A 168 1.68 -6.19 -5.63
C ALA A 168 1.86 -7.25 -4.54
N LEU A 169 1.09 -7.14 -3.45
CA LEU A 169 0.80 -8.22 -2.52
C LEU A 169 -0.59 -8.76 -2.88
N LEU A 170 -0.63 -9.96 -3.45
CA LEU A 170 -1.86 -10.56 -3.96
C LEU A 170 -2.81 -10.91 -2.81
N ALA A 171 -4.09 -10.57 -2.94
CA ALA A 171 -5.09 -10.90 -1.93
C ALA A 171 -5.25 -12.42 -1.77
N ARG A 172 -5.58 -12.84 -0.54
CA ARG A 172 -5.97 -14.21 -0.25
C ARG A 172 -7.40 -14.53 -0.72
N SER A 173 -8.25 -13.51 -0.81
CA SER A 173 -9.63 -13.64 -1.25
C SER A 173 -9.73 -13.82 -2.76
N ARG A 174 -10.77 -14.55 -3.21
CA ARG A 174 -11.11 -14.67 -4.62
C ARG A 174 -11.93 -13.46 -5.07
N VAL A 175 -11.80 -13.11 -6.34
CA VAL A 175 -12.70 -12.15 -7.00
C VAL A 175 -14.10 -12.73 -7.02
N GLN A 176 -15.07 -11.94 -6.60
CA GLN A 176 -16.50 -12.28 -6.60
C GLN A 176 -17.23 -11.60 -7.76
N SER A 177 -18.28 -12.22 -8.24
CA SER A 177 -19.19 -11.58 -9.20
C SER A 177 -19.96 -10.43 -8.53
N ARG A 178 -20.52 -9.52 -9.34
CA ARG A 178 -21.36 -8.42 -8.82
C ARG A 178 -22.53 -8.94 -7.99
N THR A 179 -23.18 -10.01 -8.45
CA THR A 179 -24.28 -10.66 -7.73
C THR A 179 -23.83 -11.22 -6.38
N GLN A 180 -22.69 -11.92 -6.36
CA GLN A 180 -22.13 -12.47 -5.11
C GLN A 180 -21.76 -11.37 -4.12
N LEU A 181 -21.13 -10.28 -4.58
CA LEU A 181 -20.80 -9.12 -3.76
C LEU A 181 -22.07 -8.53 -3.11
N LEU A 182 -23.11 -8.29 -3.91
CA LEU A 182 -24.37 -7.71 -3.44
C LEU A 182 -25.07 -8.63 -2.43
N ARG A 183 -25.20 -9.92 -2.73
CA ARG A 183 -25.86 -10.88 -1.85
C ARG A 183 -25.15 -11.02 -0.51
N GLN A 184 -23.82 -11.15 -0.54
CA GLN A 184 -23.04 -11.31 0.69
C GLN A 184 -23.02 -10.03 1.53
N ALA A 185 -22.85 -8.85 0.90
CA ALA A 185 -22.91 -7.58 1.62
C ALA A 185 -24.29 -7.35 2.24
N SER A 186 -25.38 -7.58 1.48
CA SER A 186 -26.76 -7.50 2.00
C SER A 186 -27.01 -8.47 3.14
N GLY A 187 -26.54 -9.72 3.02
CA GLY A 187 -26.63 -10.71 4.10
C GLY A 187 -25.91 -10.29 5.37
N LYS A 188 -24.75 -9.65 5.25
CA LYS A 188 -24.02 -9.08 6.40
C LYS A 188 -24.76 -7.90 7.04
N VAL A 189 -25.34 -7.01 6.24
CA VAL A 189 -26.20 -5.91 6.76
C VAL A 189 -27.35 -6.50 7.57
N LEU A 190 -28.10 -7.46 7.03
CA LEU A 190 -29.22 -8.09 7.71
C LEU A 190 -28.80 -8.85 8.97
N HIS A 191 -27.66 -9.54 8.93
CA HIS A 191 -27.13 -10.26 10.09
C HIS A 191 -26.83 -9.33 11.27
N TYR A 192 -26.12 -8.22 11.01
CA TYR A 192 -25.79 -7.28 12.07
C TYR A 192 -26.99 -6.43 12.48
N LEU A 193 -27.90 -6.09 11.57
CA LEU A 193 -29.14 -5.42 11.90
C LEU A 193 -29.98 -6.25 12.87
N ALA A 194 -30.12 -7.54 12.64
CA ALA A 194 -30.83 -8.46 13.54
C ALA A 194 -30.20 -8.54 14.94
N ALA A 195 -28.86 -8.45 15.01
CA ALA A 195 -28.14 -8.44 16.28
C ALA A 195 -28.29 -7.13 17.05
N VAL A 196 -28.45 -6.00 16.33
CA VAL A 196 -28.61 -4.65 16.94
C VAL A 196 -30.05 -4.38 17.32
N THR A 197 -31.01 -4.70 16.45
CA THR A 197 -32.44 -4.44 16.67
C THR A 197 -33.32 -5.48 16.00
N ALA A 198 -33.93 -6.36 16.78
CA ALA A 198 -34.84 -7.39 16.27
C ALA A 198 -36.12 -6.78 15.64
N SER A 199 -36.64 -5.69 16.21
CA SER A 199 -37.81 -4.96 15.70
C SER A 199 -37.48 -4.27 14.36
N GLY A 200 -36.33 -3.59 14.27
CA GLY A 200 -35.86 -2.96 13.04
C GLY A 200 -35.61 -3.99 11.92
N TYR A 201 -35.02 -5.15 12.27
CA TYR A 201 -34.88 -6.26 11.33
C TYR A 201 -36.22 -6.75 10.81
N ALA A 202 -37.22 -6.97 11.69
CA ALA A 202 -38.56 -7.41 11.30
C ALA A 202 -39.25 -6.39 10.40
N GLN A 203 -39.12 -5.09 10.69
CA GLN A 203 -39.63 -4.00 9.86
C GLN A 203 -39.02 -4.03 8.44
N VAL A 204 -37.70 -4.13 8.35
CA VAL A 204 -36.97 -4.22 7.07
C VAL A 204 -37.41 -5.46 6.28
N MET A 205 -37.51 -6.63 6.93
CA MET A 205 -37.93 -7.85 6.26
C MET A 205 -39.37 -7.77 5.75
N ALA A 206 -40.27 -7.09 6.47
CA ALA A 206 -41.65 -6.85 6.01
C ALA A 206 -41.67 -5.96 4.75
N GLN A 207 -40.86 -4.89 4.71
CA GLN A 207 -40.73 -4.03 3.52
C GLN A 207 -40.05 -4.74 2.34
N MET A 208 -39.17 -5.69 2.62
CA MET A 208 -38.46 -6.50 1.62
C MET A 208 -39.24 -7.72 1.15
N ALA A 209 -40.47 -7.96 1.66
CA ALA A 209 -41.33 -9.05 1.24
C ALA A 209 -41.54 -9.01 -0.30
N GLY A 210 -41.13 -10.07 -0.99
CA GLY A 210 -41.14 -10.15 -2.45
C GLY A 210 -39.87 -9.64 -3.15
N ALA A 211 -38.91 -9.02 -2.46
CA ALA A 211 -37.61 -8.67 -3.06
C ALA A 211 -36.69 -9.90 -3.11
N ARG A 212 -36.24 -10.26 -4.30
CA ARG A 212 -35.33 -11.40 -4.51
C ARG A 212 -33.87 -11.04 -4.22
N LEU A 213 -33.54 -10.81 -2.94
CA LEU A 213 -32.15 -10.62 -2.51
C LEU A 213 -31.34 -11.91 -2.63
N PHE A 214 -31.98 -13.04 -2.35
CA PHE A 214 -31.37 -14.36 -2.43
C PHE A 214 -32.07 -15.13 -3.54
N ALA A 215 -31.32 -15.48 -4.59
CA ALA A 215 -31.84 -16.29 -5.67
C ALA A 215 -32.16 -17.71 -5.20
N PRO A 216 -33.14 -18.38 -5.82
CA PRO A 216 -33.31 -19.82 -5.69
C PRO A 216 -31.99 -20.56 -6.01
N PRO A 217 -31.79 -21.80 -5.51
CA PRO A 217 -30.57 -22.57 -5.74
C PRO A 217 -30.19 -22.76 -7.21
N ASP A 218 -31.18 -22.85 -8.09
CA ASP A 218 -31.04 -23.00 -9.53
C ASP A 218 -30.51 -21.74 -10.25
N GLU A 219 -30.69 -20.54 -9.70
CA GLU A 219 -30.08 -19.30 -10.20
C GLU A 219 -28.64 -19.07 -9.67
N THR A 220 -28.10 -19.96 -8.86
CA THR A 220 -26.78 -19.77 -8.24
C THR A 220 -25.60 -20.11 -9.14
N HIS A 221 -25.82 -20.81 -10.25
CA HIS A 221 -24.77 -21.23 -11.19
C HIS A 221 -24.44 -20.12 -12.21
N GLU A 222 -24.00 -18.96 -11.71
CA GLU A 222 -23.65 -17.80 -12.55
C GLU A 222 -22.59 -18.12 -13.62
N GLY A 223 -21.77 -19.14 -13.40
CA GLY A 223 -20.73 -19.55 -14.33
C GLY A 223 -21.28 -20.11 -15.66
N TRP A 224 -22.52 -20.54 -15.70
CA TRP A 224 -23.18 -21.07 -16.90
C TRP A 224 -23.98 -20.02 -17.67
N LEU A 225 -24.19 -18.85 -17.07
CA LEU A 225 -24.90 -17.75 -17.70
C LEU A 225 -23.98 -17.02 -18.69
N ASP A 226 -24.56 -16.57 -19.80
CA ASP A 226 -23.89 -15.63 -20.68
C ASP A 226 -23.74 -14.24 -20.02
N LYS A 227 -23.08 -13.32 -20.70
CA LYS A 227 -22.82 -11.98 -20.14
C LYS A 227 -24.12 -11.22 -19.88
N ALA A 228 -25.09 -11.28 -20.80
CA ALA A 228 -26.36 -10.54 -20.71
C ALA A 228 -27.20 -11.05 -19.55
N ALA A 229 -27.30 -12.37 -19.38
CA ALA A 229 -28.01 -12.99 -18.27
C ALA A 229 -27.36 -12.71 -16.91
N ARG A 230 -26.01 -12.69 -16.85
CA ARG A 230 -25.28 -12.28 -15.64
C ARG A 230 -25.51 -10.82 -15.28
N ASP A 231 -25.46 -9.93 -16.25
CA ASP A 231 -25.70 -8.50 -16.02
C ASP A 231 -27.16 -8.28 -15.57
N ALA A 232 -28.16 -8.93 -16.21
CA ALA A 232 -29.56 -8.87 -15.79
C ALA A 232 -29.79 -9.41 -14.37
N LEU A 233 -29.14 -10.51 -13.99
CA LEU A 233 -29.19 -11.04 -12.63
C LEU A 233 -28.57 -10.06 -11.61
N ALA A 234 -27.43 -9.44 -11.95
CA ALA A 234 -26.78 -8.43 -11.11
C ALA A 234 -27.66 -7.19 -10.96
N GLU A 235 -28.34 -6.73 -12.01
CA GLU A 235 -29.25 -5.58 -12.01
C GLU A 235 -30.46 -5.82 -11.10
N ARG A 236 -31.12 -7.00 -11.22
CA ARG A 236 -32.22 -7.38 -10.31
C ARG A 236 -31.76 -7.42 -8.86
N THR A 237 -30.59 -7.99 -8.59
CA THR A 237 -30.03 -8.08 -7.25
C THR A 237 -29.66 -6.68 -6.72
N ALA A 238 -29.12 -5.80 -7.58
CA ALA A 238 -28.79 -4.43 -7.21
C ALA A 238 -30.04 -3.60 -6.85
N LEU A 239 -31.11 -3.75 -7.59
CA LEU A 239 -32.39 -3.09 -7.29
C LEU A 239 -32.93 -3.52 -5.92
N ALA A 240 -32.90 -4.81 -5.62
CA ALA A 240 -33.30 -5.34 -4.32
C ALA A 240 -32.39 -4.83 -3.19
N ALA A 241 -31.06 -4.80 -3.41
CA ALA A 241 -30.10 -4.28 -2.45
C ALA A 241 -30.25 -2.75 -2.22
N LYS A 242 -30.63 -1.98 -3.26
CA LYS A 242 -30.93 -0.55 -3.12
C LYS A 242 -32.17 -0.32 -2.25
N ARG A 243 -33.23 -1.11 -2.48
CA ARG A 243 -34.44 -1.08 -1.63
C ARG A 243 -34.14 -1.47 -0.18
N LEU A 244 -33.23 -2.44 0.04
CA LEU A 244 -32.75 -2.79 1.38
C LEU A 244 -32.10 -1.59 2.08
N LEU A 245 -31.22 -0.86 1.39
CA LEU A 245 -30.59 0.33 1.97
C LEU A 245 -31.63 1.37 2.41
N ASP A 246 -32.65 1.62 1.57
CA ASP A 246 -33.70 2.58 1.86
C ASP A 246 -34.60 2.09 3.01
N ALA A 247 -34.90 0.80 3.08
CA ALA A 247 -35.63 0.21 4.19
C ALA A 247 -34.86 0.32 5.51
N VAL A 248 -33.56 0.07 5.51
CA VAL A 248 -32.71 0.23 6.71
C VAL A 248 -32.60 1.70 7.13
N ALA A 249 -32.55 2.63 6.18
CA ALA A 249 -32.53 4.07 6.47
C ALA A 249 -33.83 4.56 7.15
N GLN A 250 -34.94 3.84 6.96
CA GLN A 250 -36.22 4.14 7.62
C GLN A 250 -36.36 3.53 9.02
N VAL A 251 -35.44 2.66 9.42
CA VAL A 251 -35.40 2.17 10.81
C VAL A 251 -35.05 3.36 11.70
N GLN A 252 -36.09 3.88 12.37
CA GLN A 252 -35.91 4.95 13.32
C GLN A 252 -35.17 4.40 14.51
N ASP A 253 -33.88 4.80 14.68
CA ASP A 253 -33.31 4.71 16.00
C ASP A 253 -31.85 5.11 16.06
N GLY A 254 -31.49 5.86 17.08
CA GLY A 254 -30.14 6.04 17.57
C GLY A 254 -29.40 4.73 17.88
N VAL A 255 -30.06 3.58 17.75
CA VAL A 255 -29.48 2.25 17.93
C VAL A 255 -28.40 1.94 16.89
N LEU A 256 -28.57 2.36 15.64
CA LEU A 256 -27.55 2.20 14.60
C LEU A 256 -26.40 3.20 14.75
N THR A 257 -26.56 4.26 15.54
CA THR A 257 -25.50 5.25 15.82
C THR A 257 -24.72 4.94 17.09
N SER A 258 -25.08 3.86 17.81
CA SER A 258 -24.38 3.43 19.01
C SER A 258 -22.95 2.98 18.72
N GLN A 259 -22.07 3.05 19.74
CA GLN A 259 -20.68 2.57 19.66
C GLN A 259 -20.57 1.05 19.92
N ASP A 260 -21.70 0.34 19.95
CA ASP A 260 -21.71 -1.11 20.07
C ASP A 260 -21.04 -1.77 18.85
N ALA A 261 -20.32 -2.87 19.08
CA ALA A 261 -19.56 -3.56 18.05
C ALA A 261 -20.43 -4.05 16.88
N CYS A 262 -21.67 -4.50 17.17
CA CYS A 262 -22.61 -4.93 16.13
C CYS A 262 -23.14 -3.75 15.32
N ALA A 263 -23.43 -2.60 15.98
CA ALA A 263 -23.86 -1.38 15.30
C ALA A 263 -22.76 -0.83 14.38
N LEU A 264 -21.52 -0.77 14.85
CA LEU A 264 -20.37 -0.36 14.04
C LEU A 264 -20.15 -1.32 12.85
N ALA A 265 -20.31 -2.63 13.06
CA ALA A 265 -20.22 -3.61 11.99
C ALA A 265 -21.36 -3.43 10.96
N CYS A 266 -22.59 -3.16 11.41
CA CYS A 266 -23.73 -2.86 10.55
C CYS A 266 -23.45 -1.62 9.68
N GLN A 267 -23.03 -0.51 10.29
CA GLN A 267 -22.65 0.72 9.58
C GLN A 267 -21.55 0.47 8.53
N ARG A 268 -20.51 -0.28 8.90
CA ARG A 268 -19.44 -0.66 7.97
C ARG A 268 -20.00 -1.40 6.76
N TRP A 269 -20.90 -2.37 6.98
CA TRP A 269 -21.47 -3.15 5.87
C TRP A 269 -22.47 -2.36 5.03
N LEU A 270 -23.20 -1.42 5.63
CA LEU A 270 -24.02 -0.44 4.90
C LEU A 270 -23.13 0.41 3.98
N GLY A 271 -22.00 0.90 4.47
CA GLY A 271 -21.03 1.64 3.65
C GLY A 271 -20.46 0.80 2.50
N ILE A 272 -20.10 -0.47 2.75
CA ILE A 272 -19.61 -1.40 1.72
C ILE A 272 -20.68 -1.65 0.66
N LEU A 273 -21.92 -1.94 1.07
CA LEU A 273 -23.05 -2.19 0.15
C LEU A 273 -23.35 -0.94 -0.69
N THR A 274 -23.41 0.23 -0.07
CA THR A 274 -23.59 1.53 -0.75
C THR A 274 -22.51 1.74 -1.80
N LYS A 275 -21.24 1.47 -1.45
CA LYS A 275 -20.12 1.61 -2.36
C LYS A 275 -20.23 0.66 -3.57
N ILE A 276 -20.54 -0.61 -3.33
CA ILE A 276 -20.74 -1.60 -4.43
C ILE A 276 -21.83 -1.11 -5.38
N LEU A 277 -22.95 -0.63 -4.84
CA LEU A 277 -24.06 -0.13 -5.67
C LEU A 277 -23.68 1.12 -6.45
N THR A 278 -23.05 2.10 -5.81
CA THR A 278 -22.65 3.37 -6.43
C THR A 278 -21.60 3.16 -7.52
N ASP A 279 -20.61 2.29 -7.28
CA ASP A 279 -19.51 2.08 -8.22
C ASP A 279 -19.92 1.26 -9.44
N ALA A 280 -20.82 0.26 -9.26
CA ALA A 280 -21.14 -0.71 -10.30
C ALA A 280 -22.47 -0.47 -11.03
N PHE A 281 -23.36 0.36 -10.47
CA PHE A 281 -24.73 0.52 -11.02
C PHE A 281 -25.17 1.99 -11.12
N THR A 282 -26.13 2.22 -12.00
CA THR A 282 -26.98 3.41 -12.05
C THR A 282 -28.42 3.00 -11.78
N PHE A 283 -29.21 3.90 -11.18
CA PHE A 283 -30.59 3.61 -10.78
C PHE A 283 -31.57 4.60 -11.39
N GLY A 284 -32.72 4.10 -11.81
CA GLY A 284 -33.88 4.88 -12.26
C GLY A 284 -35.05 4.70 -11.32
N GLN A 285 -35.85 5.77 -11.18
CA GLN A 285 -37.12 5.78 -10.42
C GLN A 285 -38.31 5.79 -11.37
N ASP A 286 -39.41 5.25 -10.93
CA ASP A 286 -40.70 5.37 -11.61
C ASP A 286 -41.41 6.73 -11.30
N ALA A 287 -42.59 6.93 -11.84
CA ALA A 287 -43.39 8.14 -11.65
C ALA A 287 -43.75 8.41 -10.17
N ASN A 288 -43.71 7.38 -9.32
CA ASN A 288 -44.01 7.47 -7.89
C ASN A 288 -42.74 7.64 -7.04
N GLY A 289 -41.57 7.76 -7.65
CA GLY A 289 -40.28 7.90 -6.95
C GLY A 289 -39.71 6.58 -6.41
N ALA A 290 -40.33 5.43 -6.72
CA ALA A 290 -39.82 4.13 -6.31
C ALA A 290 -38.72 3.63 -7.27
N TRP A 291 -37.68 2.98 -6.74
CA TRP A 291 -36.61 2.40 -7.56
C TRP A 291 -37.18 1.28 -8.44
N SER A 292 -37.18 1.50 -9.74
CA SER A 292 -37.75 0.60 -10.74
C SER A 292 -36.71 -0.09 -11.62
N GLN A 293 -35.54 0.54 -11.79
CA GLN A 293 -34.50 0.05 -12.67
C GLN A 293 -33.11 0.17 -12.04
N ALA A 294 -32.28 -0.83 -12.25
CA ALA A 294 -30.84 -0.76 -12.05
C ALA A 294 -30.14 -1.17 -13.34
N THR A 295 -29.06 -0.50 -13.71
CA THR A 295 -28.27 -0.78 -14.90
C THR A 295 -26.80 -0.85 -14.55
N VAL A 296 -26.12 -1.89 -15.04
CA VAL A 296 -24.67 -2.06 -14.86
C VAL A 296 -23.92 -0.91 -15.54
N ARG A 297 -23.03 -0.24 -14.80
CA ARG A 297 -22.18 0.80 -15.39
C ARG A 297 -21.19 0.19 -16.38
N THR A 298 -21.06 0.81 -17.53
CA THR A 298 -20.06 0.46 -18.55
C THR A 298 -18.69 1.05 -18.27
N GLN A 299 -18.62 2.12 -17.46
CA GLN A 299 -17.38 2.78 -17.07
C GLN A 299 -17.27 2.85 -15.56
N HIS A 300 -16.07 2.63 -15.04
CA HIS A 300 -15.79 2.79 -13.61
C HIS A 300 -15.92 4.26 -13.17
N VAL A 301 -16.37 4.45 -11.92
CA VAL A 301 -16.38 5.77 -11.30
C VAL A 301 -14.94 6.25 -11.14
N LYS A 302 -14.62 7.38 -11.75
CA LYS A 302 -13.27 7.94 -11.76
C LYS A 302 -12.78 8.22 -10.35
N GLY A 303 -11.59 7.73 -10.02
CA GLY A 303 -10.96 7.94 -8.70
C GLY A 303 -11.46 7.01 -7.59
N SER A 304 -12.42 6.10 -7.86
CA SER A 304 -12.88 5.10 -6.91
C SER A 304 -12.12 3.78 -7.05
N TYR A 305 -11.84 3.11 -5.92
CA TYR A 305 -11.39 1.72 -5.97
C TYR A 305 -12.60 0.79 -6.02
N VAL A 306 -12.46 -0.33 -6.73
CA VAL A 306 -13.53 -1.33 -6.87
C VAL A 306 -13.36 -2.42 -5.83
N ILE A 307 -14.42 -2.72 -5.08
CA ILE A 307 -14.45 -3.86 -4.15
C ILE A 307 -14.49 -5.15 -4.97
N GLY A 308 -13.46 -5.99 -4.82
CA GLY A 308 -13.36 -7.27 -5.52
C GLY A 308 -13.84 -8.47 -4.70
N SER A 309 -13.96 -8.32 -3.37
CA SER A 309 -14.38 -9.38 -2.46
C SER A 309 -14.98 -8.82 -1.18
N THR A 310 -16.07 -9.40 -0.70
CA THR A 310 -16.64 -9.09 0.63
C THR A 310 -15.86 -9.71 1.78
N VAL A 311 -15.01 -10.71 1.50
CA VAL A 311 -14.12 -11.31 2.50
C VAL A 311 -12.97 -10.35 2.82
N ASP A 312 -12.55 -9.57 1.84
CA ASP A 312 -11.47 -8.59 1.94
C ASP A 312 -11.83 -7.32 1.16
N PRO A 313 -12.73 -6.47 1.69
CA PRO A 313 -13.20 -5.28 1.00
C PRO A 313 -12.13 -4.20 0.77
N GLU A 314 -11.03 -4.26 1.52
CA GLU A 314 -9.91 -3.31 1.42
C GLU A 314 -8.90 -3.71 0.33
N ALA A 315 -8.90 -4.97 -0.10
CA ALA A 315 -8.19 -5.40 -1.29
C ALA A 315 -8.90 -4.85 -2.54
N SER A 316 -8.13 -4.30 -3.47
CA SER A 316 -8.68 -3.78 -4.72
C SER A 316 -7.80 -4.13 -5.91
N PHE A 317 -8.23 -3.77 -7.12
CA PHE A 317 -7.55 -4.15 -8.34
C PHE A 317 -6.38 -3.21 -8.65
N ARG A 318 -5.19 -3.80 -8.71
CA ARG A 318 -4.01 -3.15 -9.30
C ARG A 318 -3.92 -3.51 -10.77
N GLN A 319 -3.85 -2.49 -11.61
CA GLN A 319 -3.62 -2.67 -13.04
C GLN A 319 -2.11 -2.64 -13.33
N HIS A 320 -1.60 -3.63 -14.03
CA HIS A 320 -0.22 -3.69 -14.52
C HIS A 320 -0.21 -4.21 -15.95
N GLY A 321 -0.06 -3.30 -16.92
CA GLY A 321 -0.30 -3.59 -18.33
C GLY A 321 -1.74 -4.11 -18.54
N ASP A 322 -1.88 -5.24 -19.22
CA ASP A 322 -3.19 -5.86 -19.51
C ASP A 322 -3.71 -6.74 -18.37
N ARG A 323 -2.96 -6.85 -17.27
CA ARG A 323 -3.31 -7.71 -16.14
C ARG A 323 -3.87 -6.90 -14.99
N SER A 324 -5.02 -7.34 -14.48
CA SER A 324 -5.65 -6.81 -13.28
C SER A 324 -5.54 -7.85 -12.16
N GLN A 325 -5.00 -7.45 -11.01
CA GLN A 325 -4.75 -8.33 -9.87
C GLN A 325 -5.42 -7.77 -8.61
N LEU A 326 -6.22 -8.59 -7.93
CA LEU A 326 -6.82 -8.24 -6.65
C LEU A 326 -5.76 -8.31 -5.54
N GLY A 327 -5.61 -7.25 -4.77
CA GLY A 327 -4.67 -7.20 -3.66
C GLY A 327 -4.38 -5.80 -3.15
N TYR A 328 -3.16 -5.63 -2.69
CA TYR A 328 -2.64 -4.40 -2.13
C TYR A 328 -1.45 -3.90 -2.93
N ASN A 329 -1.27 -2.60 -2.97
CA ASN A 329 -0.08 -1.96 -3.52
C ASN A 329 0.90 -1.69 -2.37
N ILE A 330 2.13 -2.19 -2.49
CA ILE A 330 3.15 -2.06 -1.46
C ILE A 330 4.19 -1.06 -1.94
N ASN A 331 4.35 0.02 -1.18
CA ASN A 331 5.39 1.02 -1.40
C ASN A 331 6.60 0.65 -0.57
N VAL A 332 7.79 0.71 -1.15
CA VAL A 332 9.05 0.38 -0.47
C VAL A 332 10.15 1.38 -0.83
N ALA A 333 10.93 1.79 0.16
CA ALA A 333 12.16 2.56 -0.01
C ALA A 333 13.31 1.83 0.68
N ALA A 334 14.42 1.68 -0.03
CA ALA A 334 15.58 0.94 0.45
C ALA A 334 16.90 1.60 0.01
N THR A 335 17.91 1.52 0.87
CA THR A 335 19.31 1.65 0.48
C THR A 335 19.76 0.38 -0.27
N PRO A 336 20.97 0.30 -0.80
CA PRO A 336 21.46 -0.94 -1.39
C PRO A 336 21.45 -2.16 -0.45
N GLN A 337 21.45 -1.94 0.87
CA GLN A 337 21.56 -2.98 1.89
C GLN A 337 20.29 -3.20 2.70
N PHE A 338 19.56 -2.13 3.03
CA PHE A 338 18.48 -2.16 4.00
C PHE A 338 17.21 -1.47 3.49
N ILE A 339 16.07 -2.09 3.77
CA ILE A 339 14.76 -1.47 3.59
C ILE A 339 14.59 -0.44 4.70
N ARG A 340 14.32 0.82 4.32
CA ARG A 340 14.18 1.95 5.27
C ARG A 340 12.73 2.28 5.59
N GLU A 341 11.82 2.07 4.64
CA GLU A 341 10.38 2.21 4.84
C GLU A 341 9.63 1.26 3.92
N ILE A 342 8.51 0.74 4.43
CA ILE A 342 7.58 -0.09 3.67
C ILE A 342 6.18 0.08 4.24
N ASN A 343 5.18 0.22 3.35
CA ASN A 343 3.79 0.29 3.74
C ASN A 343 2.88 -0.32 2.68
N ALA A 344 1.68 -0.73 3.11
CA ALA A 344 0.64 -1.24 2.24
C ALA A 344 -0.48 -0.21 2.07
N VAL A 345 -0.99 -0.10 0.86
CA VAL A 345 -2.20 0.66 0.51
C VAL A 345 -3.12 -0.21 -0.35
N THR A 346 -4.35 0.23 -0.61
CA THR A 346 -5.25 -0.54 -1.48
C THR A 346 -4.65 -0.68 -2.88
N GLY A 347 -4.94 -1.79 -3.59
CA GLY A 347 -4.37 -2.07 -4.90
C GLY A 347 -4.64 -1.01 -5.97
N ALA A 348 -5.77 -0.31 -5.88
CA ALA A 348 -6.14 0.77 -6.80
C ALA A 348 -5.39 2.10 -6.55
N THR A 349 -4.64 2.22 -5.44
CA THR A 349 -3.87 3.42 -5.15
C THR A 349 -2.76 3.58 -6.20
N PRO A 350 -2.70 4.70 -6.93
CA PRO A 350 -1.63 4.97 -7.89
C PRO A 350 -0.25 4.96 -7.22
N ASP A 351 0.75 4.41 -7.91
CA ASP A 351 2.12 4.31 -7.41
C ASP A 351 2.71 5.68 -6.99
N SER A 352 2.30 6.73 -7.68
CA SER A 352 2.72 8.11 -7.38
C SER A 352 2.29 8.61 -5.99
N GLN A 353 1.18 8.10 -5.45
CA GLN A 353 0.67 8.52 -4.12
C GLN A 353 1.48 7.93 -2.96
N GLY A 354 2.24 6.85 -3.20
CA GLY A 354 3.08 6.22 -2.20
C GLY A 354 4.41 6.94 -1.94
N VAL A 355 4.84 7.83 -2.82
CA VAL A 355 6.21 8.39 -2.80
C VAL A 355 6.45 9.30 -1.60
N ALA A 356 5.61 10.31 -1.40
CA ALA A 356 5.75 11.23 -0.27
C ALA A 356 5.57 10.56 1.10
N PRO A 357 4.60 9.64 1.30
CA PRO A 357 4.48 8.85 2.53
C PRO A 357 5.74 8.06 2.91
N LEU A 358 6.51 7.54 1.94
CA LEU A 358 7.78 6.85 2.24
C LEU A 358 8.78 7.75 2.95
N VAL A 359 8.77 9.04 2.66
CA VAL A 359 9.65 10.03 3.31
C VAL A 359 9.05 10.54 4.62
N ALA A 360 7.75 10.86 4.62
CA ALA A 360 7.05 11.33 5.80
C ALA A 360 7.14 10.36 6.98
N HIS A 361 6.91 9.06 6.73
CA HIS A 361 7.00 8.03 7.77
C HIS A 361 8.42 7.84 8.31
N GLN A 362 9.45 8.00 7.48
CA GLN A 362 10.84 7.96 7.97
C GLN A 362 11.12 9.15 8.89
N LEU A 363 10.65 10.35 8.54
CA LEU A 363 10.78 11.52 9.41
C LEU A 363 10.05 11.32 10.75
N GLU A 364 8.80 10.81 10.69
CA GLU A 364 7.97 10.60 11.86
C GLU A 364 8.53 9.53 12.81
N HIS A 365 9.01 8.41 12.27
CA HIS A 365 9.35 7.24 13.08
C HIS A 365 10.84 7.04 13.32
N LEU A 366 11.71 7.62 12.48
CA LEU A 366 13.15 7.53 12.59
C LEU A 366 13.81 8.89 12.86
N GLY A 367 13.05 9.98 12.79
CA GLY A 367 13.57 11.35 12.97
C GLY A 367 14.50 11.81 11.84
N LEU A 368 14.51 11.11 10.70
CA LEU A 368 15.42 11.40 9.59
C LEU A 368 14.74 11.15 8.24
N THR A 369 15.29 11.75 7.19
CA THR A 369 14.86 11.55 5.81
C THR A 369 16.06 11.20 4.93
N PRO A 370 15.88 10.45 3.83
CA PRO A 370 16.96 10.21 2.89
C PRO A 370 17.41 11.53 2.24
N PRO A 371 18.71 11.74 2.00
CA PRO A 371 19.17 12.92 1.26
C PRO A 371 18.68 12.88 -0.19
N LYS A 372 18.52 11.67 -0.76
CA LYS A 372 17.98 11.44 -2.09
C LYS A 372 17.07 10.22 -2.11
N LEU A 373 15.92 10.38 -2.80
CA LEU A 373 15.01 9.28 -3.12
C LEU A 373 14.94 9.14 -4.64
N ILE A 374 15.43 8.04 -5.16
CA ILE A 374 15.38 7.70 -6.58
C ILE A 374 14.10 6.89 -6.83
N TYR A 375 13.31 7.32 -7.79
CA TYR A 375 12.04 6.66 -8.12
C TYR A 375 11.87 6.53 -9.64
N ASP A 376 10.92 5.71 -10.06
CA ASP A 376 10.60 5.55 -11.47
C ASP A 376 9.81 6.75 -12.02
N ARG A 377 9.34 6.61 -13.26
CA ARG A 377 8.56 7.65 -13.96
C ARG A 377 7.20 7.93 -13.28
N ALA A 378 6.67 7.02 -12.45
CA ALA A 378 5.41 7.25 -11.74
C ALA A 378 5.51 8.45 -10.78
N ALA A 379 6.70 8.71 -10.21
CA ALA A 379 6.97 9.88 -9.39
C ALA A 379 7.24 11.16 -10.20
N GLY A 380 7.24 11.10 -11.54
CA GLY A 380 7.69 12.18 -12.43
C GLY A 380 6.68 13.32 -12.61
N SER A 381 5.86 13.64 -11.63
CA SER A 381 4.92 14.76 -11.63
C SER A 381 5.42 15.90 -10.76
N PRO A 382 5.35 17.17 -11.19
CA PRO A 382 5.75 18.31 -10.38
C PRO A 382 5.10 18.38 -9.00
N LYS A 383 3.85 17.92 -8.90
CA LYS A 383 3.10 17.81 -7.64
C LYS A 383 3.75 16.81 -6.67
N ILE A 384 4.31 15.71 -7.17
CA ILE A 384 5.00 14.71 -6.34
C ILE A 384 6.34 15.26 -5.84
N PHE A 385 7.09 15.99 -6.68
CA PHE A 385 8.31 16.68 -6.24
C PHE A 385 8.01 17.65 -5.09
N TYR A 386 6.97 18.46 -5.22
CA TYR A 386 6.49 19.32 -4.14
C TYR A 386 6.09 18.54 -2.89
N ALA A 387 5.32 17.46 -3.06
CA ALA A 387 4.86 16.66 -1.92
C ALA A 387 6.03 16.01 -1.14
N VAL A 388 7.06 15.54 -1.84
CA VAL A 388 8.28 14.99 -1.21
C VAL A 388 9.08 16.09 -0.51
N ASP A 389 9.21 17.26 -1.13
CA ASP A 389 9.87 18.43 -0.54
C ASP A 389 9.19 18.82 0.78
N GLN A 390 7.86 18.94 0.80
CA GLN A 390 7.10 19.23 2.02
C GLN A 390 7.22 18.12 3.06
N ALA A 391 7.07 16.86 2.65
CA ALA A 391 7.16 15.70 3.55
C ALA A 391 8.55 15.56 4.22
N SER A 392 9.59 16.01 3.53
CA SER A 392 10.98 15.99 4.04
C SER A 392 11.42 17.29 4.69
N GLN A 393 10.59 18.31 4.74
CA GLN A 393 10.98 19.67 5.16
C GLN A 393 12.16 20.21 4.33
N GLY A 394 12.14 19.98 3.01
CA GLY A 394 13.19 20.42 2.09
C GLY A 394 14.49 19.61 2.12
N LYS A 395 14.55 18.50 2.90
CA LYS A 395 15.80 17.74 3.11
C LYS A 395 16.02 16.62 2.10
N THR A 396 14.98 16.16 1.41
CA THR A 396 15.06 15.06 0.43
C THR A 396 14.98 15.57 -1.00
N HIS A 397 16.01 15.27 -1.80
CA HIS A 397 15.96 15.50 -3.24
C HIS A 397 15.34 14.29 -3.96
N LEU A 398 14.15 14.46 -4.55
CA LEU A 398 13.52 13.43 -5.39
C LEU A 398 14.20 13.36 -6.75
N VAL A 399 14.66 12.17 -7.13
CA VAL A 399 15.28 11.90 -8.42
C VAL A 399 14.35 10.99 -9.23
N ALA A 400 13.58 11.59 -10.14
CA ALA A 400 12.66 10.86 -11.01
C ALA A 400 12.62 11.51 -12.39
N ARG A 401 12.34 10.69 -13.42
CA ARG A 401 12.20 11.21 -14.79
C ARG A 401 10.84 11.90 -14.93
N LEU A 402 10.84 13.19 -15.20
CA LEU A 402 9.61 13.95 -15.41
C LEU A 402 8.76 13.36 -16.54
N ILE A 403 7.46 13.37 -16.34
CA ILE A 403 6.48 13.10 -17.39
C ILE A 403 6.37 14.39 -18.22
N ASP A 404 7.22 14.50 -19.24
CA ASP A 404 7.20 15.64 -20.15
C ASP A 404 6.28 15.35 -21.33
N HIS A 405 5.12 15.98 -21.32
CA HIS A 405 4.17 15.94 -22.44
C HIS A 405 4.53 16.93 -23.55
N SER A 406 5.55 17.77 -23.36
CA SER A 406 5.94 18.80 -24.33
C SER A 406 6.65 18.22 -25.54
N GLN A 407 7.37 17.11 -25.41
CA GLN A 407 8.14 16.48 -26.48
C GLN A 407 7.28 15.97 -27.66
N HIS A 408 5.98 15.75 -27.43
CA HIS A 408 5.02 15.34 -28.47
C HIS A 408 4.10 16.47 -28.90
N ARG A 409 4.31 17.70 -28.41
CA ARG A 409 3.47 18.83 -28.74
C ARG A 409 4.05 19.56 -29.96
N GLN A 410 3.29 19.60 -31.01
CA GLN A 410 3.57 20.46 -32.17
C GLN A 410 3.43 21.98 -31.84
N HIS A 411 2.91 22.32 -30.65
CA HIS A 411 2.52 23.66 -30.24
C HIS A 411 3.25 24.12 -28.99
N PHE A 412 3.35 25.43 -28.80
CA PHE A 412 3.92 26.02 -27.58
C PHE A 412 3.26 25.48 -26.33
N GLY A 413 4.09 25.06 -25.37
CA GLY A 413 3.68 24.59 -24.04
C GLY A 413 3.83 25.70 -22.98
N PRO A 414 3.43 25.44 -21.73
CA PRO A 414 3.52 26.41 -20.62
C PRO A 414 4.93 26.96 -20.37
N GLY A 415 5.97 26.22 -20.73
CA GLY A 415 7.37 26.61 -20.57
C GLY A 415 7.83 27.69 -21.54
N ASP A 416 7.09 27.88 -22.66
CA ASP A 416 7.39 28.92 -23.66
C ASP A 416 6.80 30.27 -23.28
N PHE A 417 6.00 30.35 -22.21
CA PHE A 417 5.38 31.58 -21.70
C PHE A 417 6.11 32.05 -20.45
N THR A 418 6.23 33.37 -20.30
CA THR A 418 6.89 33.97 -19.13
C THR A 418 5.83 34.53 -18.18
N LEU A 419 5.85 34.08 -16.93
CA LEU A 419 5.03 34.63 -15.87
C LEU A 419 5.88 35.59 -15.04
N ASP A 420 5.43 36.85 -14.92
CA ASP A 420 6.07 37.87 -14.09
C ASP A 420 5.67 37.77 -12.60
N GLU A 421 6.30 38.64 -11.79
CA GLU A 421 6.02 38.68 -10.34
C GLU A 421 4.64 39.22 -10.00
N ALA A 422 4.06 40.04 -10.90
CA ALA A 422 2.71 40.60 -10.76
C ALA A 422 1.61 39.60 -11.15
N GLY A 423 1.99 38.39 -11.61
CA GLY A 423 1.03 37.36 -11.99
C GLY A 423 0.49 37.51 -13.42
N ALA A 424 1.10 38.31 -14.28
CA ALA A 424 0.74 38.40 -15.68
C ALA A 424 1.55 37.40 -16.53
N LEU A 425 0.90 36.77 -17.51
CA LEU A 425 1.53 35.78 -18.40
C LEU A 425 1.79 36.35 -19.77
N THR A 426 3.06 36.38 -20.19
CA THR A 426 3.49 36.89 -21.51
C THR A 426 3.76 35.74 -22.47
N CYS A 427 3.18 35.78 -23.66
CA CYS A 427 3.37 34.77 -24.70
C CYS A 427 4.69 34.96 -25.47
N PRO A 428 5.17 34.00 -26.29
CA PRO A 428 6.40 34.11 -27.08
C PRO A 428 6.42 35.24 -28.09
N HIS A 429 5.26 35.83 -28.44
CA HIS A 429 5.14 36.99 -29.30
C HIS A 429 4.99 38.32 -28.52
N GLY A 430 5.20 38.32 -27.20
CA GLY A 430 5.18 39.54 -26.39
C GLY A 430 3.80 40.02 -25.93
N GLN A 431 2.71 39.30 -26.24
CA GLN A 431 1.37 39.65 -25.73
C GLN A 431 1.22 39.19 -24.30
N THR A 432 0.67 40.04 -23.43
CA THR A 432 0.49 39.77 -22.01
C THR A 432 -0.98 39.57 -21.66
N SER A 433 -1.25 38.54 -20.87
CA SER A 433 -2.58 38.23 -20.32
C SER A 433 -2.60 38.41 -18.82
N HIS A 434 -3.56 39.18 -18.30
CA HIS A 434 -3.89 39.32 -16.89
C HIS A 434 -5.14 38.51 -16.53
N THR A 435 -5.80 37.90 -17.52
CA THR A 435 -7.02 37.12 -17.30
C THR A 435 -6.65 35.68 -16.91
N ALA A 436 -6.76 35.38 -15.63
CA ALA A 436 -6.50 34.06 -15.08
C ALA A 436 -7.65 33.58 -14.21
N TYR A 437 -7.92 32.28 -14.22
CA TYR A 437 -8.87 31.63 -13.30
C TYR A 437 -8.30 30.33 -12.79
N ARG A 438 -8.71 29.94 -11.59
CA ARG A 438 -8.25 28.72 -10.93
C ARG A 438 -8.65 27.49 -11.75
N SER A 439 -7.73 26.54 -11.93
CA SER A 439 -8.04 25.25 -12.54
C SER A 439 -9.06 24.47 -11.70
N GLY A 440 -9.94 23.72 -12.35
CA GLY A 440 -10.86 22.82 -11.66
C GLY A 440 -10.17 21.74 -10.82
N SER A 441 -8.92 21.39 -11.12
CA SER A 441 -8.08 20.50 -10.29
C SER A 441 -7.49 21.18 -9.04
N GLY A 442 -7.56 22.51 -8.96
CA GLY A 442 -6.94 23.30 -7.90
C GLY A 442 -5.41 23.40 -7.95
N ASP A 443 -4.76 22.82 -8.96
CA ASP A 443 -3.29 22.66 -9.03
C ASP A 443 -2.58 23.77 -9.81
N GLY A 444 -3.29 24.83 -10.21
CA GLY A 444 -2.72 25.94 -10.99
C GLY A 444 -3.75 26.86 -11.58
N TRP A 445 -3.31 27.71 -12.47
CA TRP A 445 -4.07 28.80 -13.10
C TRP A 445 -4.15 28.63 -14.60
N ASN A 446 -5.34 28.86 -15.15
CA ASN A 446 -5.57 28.93 -16.60
C ASN A 446 -5.59 30.37 -17.04
N TYR A 447 -4.59 30.77 -17.84
CA TYR A 447 -4.48 32.07 -18.46
C TYR A 447 -5.17 32.06 -19.81
N ARG A 448 -5.89 33.13 -20.13
CA ARG A 448 -6.59 33.30 -21.42
C ARG A 448 -6.00 34.45 -22.22
N PHE A 449 -5.65 34.16 -23.47
CA PHE A 449 -5.31 35.14 -24.47
C PHE A 449 -6.48 35.24 -25.46
N SER A 450 -7.06 36.42 -25.62
CA SER A 450 -8.18 36.64 -26.52
C SER A 450 -7.79 36.42 -28.00
N THR A 451 -8.78 36.16 -28.84
CA THR A 451 -8.55 36.11 -30.32
C THR A 451 -7.94 37.38 -30.85
N HIS A 452 -8.34 38.54 -30.32
CA HIS A 452 -7.82 39.84 -30.70
C HIS A 452 -6.33 39.98 -30.40
N GLN A 453 -5.86 39.48 -29.24
CA GLN A 453 -4.42 39.45 -28.92
C GLN A 453 -3.62 38.50 -29.83
N CYS A 454 -4.27 37.54 -30.45
CA CYS A 454 -3.67 36.56 -31.34
C CYS A 454 -3.88 36.90 -32.82
N GLU A 455 -4.57 38.00 -33.13
CA GLU A 455 -4.82 38.47 -34.51
C GLU A 455 -3.52 38.94 -35.14
N GLY A 456 -3.24 38.52 -36.37
CA GLY A 456 -1.98 38.87 -37.07
C GLY A 456 -0.70 38.25 -36.48
N CYS A 457 -0.79 37.40 -35.45
CA CYS A 457 0.38 36.80 -34.83
C CYS A 457 1.10 35.81 -35.77
N PRO A 458 2.38 36.03 -36.11
CA PRO A 458 3.13 35.16 -37.02
C PRO A 458 3.37 33.76 -36.43
N LEU A 459 3.27 33.61 -35.09
CA LEU A 459 3.45 32.34 -34.38
C LEU A 459 2.14 31.58 -34.16
N ARG A 460 1.01 32.07 -34.72
CA ARG A 460 -0.33 31.51 -34.49
C ARG A 460 -0.41 30.02 -34.83
N GLN A 461 0.14 29.60 -35.98
CA GLN A 461 0.15 28.21 -36.39
C GLN A 461 0.89 27.31 -35.36
N ARG A 462 2.07 27.76 -34.93
CA ARG A 462 2.86 27.04 -33.93
C ARG A 462 2.25 27.10 -32.52
N CYS A 463 1.47 28.12 -32.21
CA CYS A 463 0.83 28.33 -30.92
C CYS A 463 -0.50 27.56 -30.79
N ARG A 464 -1.36 27.62 -31.82
CA ARG A 464 -2.74 27.10 -31.79
C ARG A 464 -2.97 25.90 -32.71
N GLY A 465 -2.09 25.63 -33.67
CA GLY A 465 -2.27 24.59 -34.68
C GLY A 465 -3.32 24.93 -35.73
N GLU A 466 -3.74 26.17 -35.79
CA GLU A 466 -4.69 26.61 -36.79
C GLU A 466 -3.99 26.82 -38.14
N ARG A 467 -4.50 26.14 -39.16
CA ARG A 467 -4.08 26.43 -40.55
C ARG A 467 -4.44 27.89 -40.88
N PRO A 468 -3.57 28.62 -41.58
CA PRO A 468 -3.96 29.95 -42.08
C PRO A 468 -5.30 29.83 -42.84
N PRO A 469 -6.19 30.83 -42.75
CA PRO A 469 -7.38 30.81 -43.57
C PRO A 469 -6.95 30.63 -45.01
N ASP A 470 -7.59 29.72 -45.74
CA ASP A 470 -7.34 29.57 -47.18
C ASP A 470 -7.53 30.95 -47.85
N PRO A 471 -6.65 31.34 -48.77
CA PRO A 471 -6.83 32.56 -49.52
C PRO A 471 -8.24 32.56 -50.16
N PRO A 472 -8.91 33.73 -50.24
CA PRO A 472 -10.25 33.78 -50.81
C PRO A 472 -10.22 33.09 -52.18
N ALA A 473 -11.13 32.10 -52.36
CA ALA A 473 -11.25 31.42 -53.63
C ALA A 473 -11.54 32.47 -54.70
N THR A 474 -10.59 32.63 -55.64
CA THR A 474 -10.84 33.37 -56.87
C THR A 474 -11.87 32.56 -57.64
N ASP A 475 -13.00 33.18 -57.90
CA ASP A 475 -14.06 32.68 -58.80
C ASP A 475 -13.46 32.26 -60.12
N ALA A 476 -13.39 30.96 -60.38
CA ALA A 476 -13.21 30.42 -61.73
C ALA A 476 -13.92 29.08 -61.84
N GLY A 477 -15.03 29.08 -62.57
CA GLY A 477 -15.49 27.92 -63.29
C GLY A 477 -16.65 27.11 -62.69
N ALA A 478 -17.85 27.56 -62.98
CA ALA A 478 -19.01 26.69 -63.02
C ALA A 478 -18.83 25.61 -64.10
N ALA A 479 -19.05 24.32 -63.76
CA ALA A 479 -19.68 23.35 -64.63
C ALA A 479 -19.92 21.98 -63.94
N MET A 480 -21.17 21.58 -64.08
CA MET A 480 -21.75 20.24 -64.25
C MET A 480 -21.85 19.22 -63.14
N ALA A 481 -23.06 18.89 -63.00
CA ALA A 481 -23.84 18.01 -62.18
C ALA A 481 -23.49 16.51 -62.19
N THR A 482 -24.05 15.84 -61.18
CA THR A 482 -24.64 14.51 -61.10
C THR A 482 -23.78 13.34 -60.65
N ALA A 483 -24.05 12.93 -59.36
CA ALA A 483 -24.40 11.58 -58.97
C ALA A 483 -24.74 11.57 -57.44
N PRO A 484 -25.72 10.74 -56.95
CA PRO A 484 -26.12 10.78 -55.54
C PRO A 484 -25.03 10.13 -54.67
N ALA A 485 -24.55 10.91 -53.71
CA ALA A 485 -23.55 10.48 -52.76
C ALA A 485 -24.16 9.49 -51.73
N ALA A 486 -23.41 8.40 -51.45
CA ALA A 486 -23.63 7.51 -50.32
C ALA A 486 -23.60 8.28 -49.01
N PRO A 487 -24.31 7.81 -47.94
CA PRO A 487 -24.32 8.53 -46.65
C PRO A 487 -22.94 8.54 -46.05
N THR A 488 -22.41 9.75 -45.89
CA THR A 488 -21.14 10.03 -45.26
C THR A 488 -21.23 9.63 -43.78
N PRO A 489 -20.25 8.89 -43.21
CA PRO A 489 -20.21 8.61 -41.78
C PRO A 489 -20.13 9.92 -40.99
N PRO A 490 -20.73 10.01 -39.78
CA PRO A 490 -20.74 11.24 -39.00
C PRO A 490 -19.30 11.70 -38.75
N GLN A 491 -18.93 12.82 -39.30
CA GLN A 491 -17.65 13.48 -39.04
C GLN A 491 -17.55 13.76 -37.54
N PRO A 492 -16.40 13.49 -36.89
CA PRO A 492 -16.20 13.88 -35.52
C PRO A 492 -16.47 15.39 -35.40
N ARG A 493 -17.37 15.76 -34.46
CA ARG A 493 -17.70 17.17 -34.20
C ARG A 493 -16.40 17.92 -34.02
N ARG A 494 -16.05 18.84 -34.96
CA ARG A 494 -14.94 19.75 -34.80
C ARG A 494 -15.14 20.47 -33.48
N PRO A 495 -14.12 20.49 -32.57
CA PRO A 495 -14.20 21.29 -31.38
C PRO A 495 -14.51 22.73 -31.86
N LYS A 496 -15.50 23.39 -31.23
CA LYS A 496 -15.75 24.81 -31.44
C LYS A 496 -14.40 25.51 -31.35
N ALA A 497 -13.98 26.21 -32.39
CA ALA A 497 -12.74 26.98 -32.37
C ALA A 497 -12.77 27.83 -31.10
N ASP A 498 -11.89 27.51 -30.16
CA ASP A 498 -11.85 28.21 -28.88
C ASP A 498 -11.62 29.69 -29.17
N ALA A 499 -12.53 30.50 -28.69
CA ALA A 499 -12.46 31.97 -28.92
C ALA A 499 -11.21 32.61 -28.24
N TYR A 500 -10.37 31.82 -27.56
CA TYR A 500 -9.17 32.25 -26.85
C TYR A 500 -8.11 31.12 -26.77
N ARG A 501 -6.84 31.50 -26.65
CA ARG A 501 -5.78 30.55 -26.28
C ARG A 501 -5.73 30.41 -24.78
N GLN A 502 -5.85 29.18 -24.28
CA GLN A 502 -5.72 28.87 -22.87
C GLN A 502 -4.36 28.25 -22.60
N VAL A 503 -3.69 28.73 -21.55
CA VAL A 503 -2.40 28.21 -21.09
C VAL A 503 -2.51 27.89 -19.59
N PHE A 504 -2.30 26.65 -19.24
CA PHE A 504 -2.27 26.22 -17.84
C PHE A 504 -0.88 26.42 -17.25
N ILE A 505 -0.78 27.17 -16.16
CA ILE A 505 0.44 27.36 -15.36
C ILE A 505 0.26 26.69 -14.02
N SER A 506 1.06 25.66 -13.76
CA SER A 506 1.04 24.91 -12.52
C SER A 506 1.62 25.71 -11.35
N ASP A 507 1.03 25.56 -10.16
CA ASP A 507 1.59 26.07 -8.91
C ASP A 507 2.95 25.43 -8.60
N TYR A 508 3.19 24.23 -9.13
CA TYR A 508 4.40 23.43 -8.91
C TYR A 508 5.49 23.69 -9.96
N ARG A 509 5.43 24.81 -10.72
CA ARG A 509 6.37 25.13 -11.81
C ARG A 509 7.82 25.24 -11.35
N TYR A 510 8.07 25.67 -10.11
CA TYR A 510 9.42 25.72 -9.54
C TYR A 510 10.05 24.32 -9.52
N TRP A 511 9.36 23.36 -8.94
CA TRP A 511 9.81 21.96 -8.88
C TRP A 511 9.94 21.34 -10.28
N GLN A 512 9.03 21.68 -11.19
CA GLN A 512 9.13 21.25 -12.59
C GLN A 512 10.40 21.72 -13.27
N ARG A 513 10.73 23.02 -13.15
CA ARG A 513 11.94 23.60 -13.75
C ARG A 513 13.20 23.02 -13.14
N SER A 514 13.26 22.92 -11.82
CA SER A 514 14.37 22.32 -11.06
C SER A 514 14.60 20.87 -11.50
N ALA A 515 13.56 20.04 -11.53
CA ALA A 515 13.65 18.65 -11.96
C ALA A 515 14.09 18.52 -13.43
N LEU A 516 13.55 19.33 -14.35
CA LEU A 516 13.97 19.33 -15.76
C LEU A 516 15.44 19.72 -15.92
N ALA A 517 15.92 20.71 -15.18
CA ALA A 517 17.33 21.08 -15.18
C ALA A 517 18.20 19.93 -14.68
N TYR A 518 17.77 19.26 -13.60
CA TYR A 518 18.50 18.13 -13.01
C TYR A 518 18.56 16.93 -13.96
N THR A 519 17.50 16.60 -14.70
CA THR A 519 17.49 15.48 -15.66
C THR A 519 18.55 15.59 -16.76
N LYS A 520 19.04 16.80 -17.05
CA LYS A 520 20.09 17.04 -18.05
C LYS A 520 21.51 16.83 -17.52
N THR A 521 21.68 16.57 -16.22
CA THR A 521 22.99 16.44 -15.59
C THR A 521 23.54 15.00 -15.68
N ALA A 522 24.86 14.87 -15.68
CA ALA A 522 25.53 13.56 -15.59
C ALA A 522 25.26 12.88 -14.23
N ALA A 523 24.97 13.66 -13.17
CA ALA A 523 24.58 13.15 -11.86
C ALA A 523 23.28 12.36 -11.93
N PHE A 524 22.24 12.90 -12.57
CA PHE A 524 20.98 12.21 -12.79
C PHE A 524 21.17 10.85 -13.48
N ALA A 525 21.98 10.82 -14.55
CA ALA A 525 22.24 9.58 -15.27
C ALA A 525 22.95 8.50 -14.41
N ARG A 526 23.87 8.92 -13.53
CA ARG A 526 24.52 8.00 -12.57
C ARG A 526 23.56 7.48 -11.52
N GLU A 527 22.73 8.34 -10.95
CA GLU A 527 21.78 8.01 -9.89
C GLU A 527 20.66 7.08 -10.40
N MET A 528 20.13 7.34 -11.58
CA MET A 528 19.11 6.47 -12.18
C MET A 528 19.58 5.04 -12.43
N ARG A 529 20.90 4.80 -12.53
CA ARG A 529 21.44 3.42 -12.61
C ARG A 529 21.30 2.65 -11.29
N LEU A 530 21.27 3.37 -10.15
CA LEU A 530 21.09 2.75 -8.83
C LEU A 530 19.67 2.17 -8.67
N ARG A 531 18.72 2.64 -9.46
CA ARG A 531 17.33 2.16 -9.39
C ARG A 531 17.20 0.63 -9.50
N ALA A 532 18.07 -0.02 -10.28
CA ALA A 532 18.07 -1.48 -10.39
C ALA A 532 18.27 -2.21 -9.03
N THR A 533 18.74 -1.51 -8.00
CA THR A 533 18.91 -2.11 -6.66
C THR A 533 17.58 -2.43 -6.01
N ILE A 534 16.55 -1.58 -6.18
CA ILE A 534 15.24 -1.80 -5.57
C ILE A 534 14.53 -3.02 -6.16
N GLU A 535 14.72 -3.31 -7.44
CA GLU A 535 14.14 -4.50 -8.08
C GLU A 535 14.67 -5.80 -7.43
N ARG A 536 15.95 -5.84 -7.06
CA ARG A 536 16.55 -6.96 -6.31
C ARG A 536 15.99 -7.07 -4.89
N THR A 537 15.79 -5.95 -4.23
CA THR A 537 15.17 -5.90 -2.90
C THR A 537 13.73 -6.42 -2.95
N ILE A 538 12.92 -5.96 -3.90
CA ILE A 538 11.54 -6.45 -4.13
C ILE A 538 11.55 -7.95 -4.45
N ALA A 539 12.45 -8.40 -5.33
CA ALA A 539 12.58 -9.83 -5.62
C ALA A 539 12.92 -10.64 -4.36
N GLY A 540 13.77 -10.12 -3.49
CA GLY A 540 14.11 -10.71 -2.19
C GLY A 540 12.90 -10.78 -1.24
N LEU A 541 12.09 -9.72 -1.16
CA LEU A 541 10.85 -9.69 -0.38
C LEU A 541 9.84 -10.72 -0.89
N VAL A 542 9.59 -10.72 -2.20
CA VAL A 542 8.57 -11.54 -2.84
C VAL A 542 8.94 -13.02 -2.87
N ARG A 543 10.20 -13.36 -3.16
CA ARG A 543 10.63 -14.76 -3.32
C ARG A 543 11.00 -15.43 -2.00
N TYR A 544 11.58 -14.68 -1.04
CA TYR A 544 12.24 -15.27 0.12
C TYR A 544 11.74 -14.77 1.47
N ASN A 545 10.83 -13.78 1.50
CA ASN A 545 10.37 -13.18 2.75
C ASN A 545 8.84 -13.06 2.87
N GLY A 546 8.08 -13.84 2.07
CA GLY A 546 6.65 -13.99 2.25
C GLY A 546 5.79 -12.80 1.80
N ALA A 547 6.32 -11.90 0.96
CA ALA A 547 5.59 -10.72 0.48
C ALA A 547 4.91 -10.92 -0.90
N ARG A 548 4.58 -12.17 -1.28
CA ARG A 548 3.89 -12.48 -2.55
C ARG A 548 2.38 -12.52 -2.39
N HIS A 549 1.90 -13.20 -1.35
CA HIS A 549 0.48 -13.40 -1.08
C HIS A 549 0.14 -12.93 0.33
N ALA A 550 -0.99 -12.27 0.50
CA ALA A 550 -1.50 -11.90 1.81
C ALA A 550 -1.85 -13.16 2.61
N ILE A 551 -1.41 -13.20 3.86
CA ILE A 551 -1.71 -14.29 4.80
C ILE A 551 -3.06 -14.06 5.47
N GLY A 552 -3.41 -12.79 5.74
CA GLY A 552 -4.65 -12.34 6.35
C GLY A 552 -5.50 -11.49 5.42
N TYR A 553 -6.60 -10.96 5.94
CA TYR A 553 -7.51 -10.04 5.27
C TYR A 553 -7.38 -8.64 5.88
N GLY A 554 -7.61 -7.62 5.08
CA GLY A 554 -7.59 -6.22 5.49
C GLY A 554 -6.21 -5.58 5.44
N LEU A 555 -6.23 -4.25 5.29
CA LEU A 555 -5.04 -3.43 5.09
C LEU A 555 -4.07 -3.50 6.27
N VAL A 556 -4.58 -3.54 7.50
CA VAL A 556 -3.76 -3.66 8.73
C VAL A 556 -2.92 -4.95 8.72
N ASN A 557 -3.52 -6.08 8.29
CA ASN A 557 -2.80 -7.35 8.21
C ASN A 557 -1.77 -7.33 7.07
N ALA A 558 -2.11 -6.75 5.92
CA ALA A 558 -1.20 -6.61 4.78
C ALA A 558 0.01 -5.73 5.14
N ASP A 559 -0.24 -4.59 5.78
CA ASP A 559 0.78 -3.65 6.20
C ASP A 559 1.74 -4.25 7.26
N TYR A 560 1.19 -4.90 8.28
CA TYR A 560 1.98 -5.61 9.28
C TYR A 560 2.81 -6.74 8.64
N GLN A 561 2.22 -7.53 7.74
CA GLN A 561 2.92 -8.62 7.03
C GLN A 561 4.13 -8.11 6.26
N VAL A 562 4.00 -7.03 5.49
CA VAL A 562 5.12 -6.53 4.68
C VAL A 562 6.21 -5.91 5.55
N ARG A 563 5.86 -5.31 6.71
CA ARG A 563 6.86 -4.84 7.69
C ARG A 563 7.62 -5.99 8.32
N MET A 564 6.95 -7.09 8.65
CA MET A 564 7.62 -8.29 9.16
C MET A 564 8.47 -8.98 8.09
N ALA A 565 8.08 -8.91 6.82
CA ALA A 565 8.91 -9.35 5.71
C ALA A 565 10.16 -8.48 5.55
N ALA A 566 10.02 -7.16 5.69
CA ALA A 566 11.14 -6.22 5.67
C ALA A 566 12.07 -6.39 6.87
N LEU A 567 11.53 -6.64 8.07
CA LEU A 567 12.29 -7.03 9.26
C LEU A 567 13.17 -8.26 8.95
N ALA A 568 12.57 -9.32 8.42
CA ALA A 568 13.30 -10.55 8.09
C ALA A 568 14.37 -10.33 7.01
N PHE A 569 14.09 -9.50 6.01
CA PHE A 569 15.05 -9.10 4.98
C PHE A 569 16.24 -8.36 5.61
N ASN A 570 15.96 -7.35 6.41
CA ASN A 570 16.98 -6.53 7.05
C ASN A 570 17.84 -7.33 8.04
N LEU A 571 17.27 -8.24 8.82
CA LEU A 571 18.01 -9.14 9.70
C LEU A 571 18.98 -10.04 8.94
N LYS A 572 18.55 -10.57 7.78
CA LYS A 572 19.44 -11.38 6.90
C LYS A 572 20.56 -10.53 6.31
N SER A 573 20.27 -9.31 5.90
CA SER A 573 21.26 -8.35 5.38
C SER A 573 22.25 -7.93 6.46
N TRP A 574 21.76 -7.61 7.65
CA TRP A 574 22.58 -7.25 8.80
C TRP A 574 23.56 -8.38 9.17
N HIS A 575 23.06 -9.61 9.27
CA HIS A 575 23.91 -10.78 9.54
C HIS A 575 25.01 -10.94 8.47
N LYS A 576 24.64 -10.84 7.18
CA LYS A 576 25.61 -10.97 6.07
C LYS A 576 26.69 -9.90 6.13
N LEU A 577 26.31 -8.63 6.29
CA LEU A 577 27.26 -7.51 6.29
C LEU A 577 28.23 -7.59 7.48
N THR A 578 27.78 -8.04 8.64
CA THR A 578 28.67 -8.25 9.80
C THR A 578 29.65 -9.39 9.59
N LEU A 579 29.26 -10.46 8.89
CA LEU A 579 30.19 -11.51 8.47
C LEU A 579 31.24 -10.99 7.50
N ASP A 580 30.84 -10.16 6.54
CA ASP A 580 31.75 -9.60 5.54
C ASP A 580 32.76 -8.62 6.15
N GLN A 581 32.38 -7.86 7.19
CA GLN A 581 33.30 -7.00 7.94
C GLN A 581 34.37 -7.78 8.73
N GLN A 582 34.08 -9.02 9.12
CA GLN A 582 35.00 -9.86 9.89
C GLN A 582 35.98 -10.64 9.00
N LYS A 583 35.75 -10.69 7.68
CA LYS A 583 36.67 -11.32 6.75
C LYS A 583 37.92 -10.45 6.58
N PRO A 584 39.14 -11.02 6.70
CA PRO A 584 40.34 -10.29 6.41
C PRO A 584 40.27 -9.74 4.98
N THR A 585 40.54 -8.46 4.82
CA THR A 585 40.65 -7.82 3.50
C THR A 585 41.70 -8.56 2.71
N LYS A 586 41.29 -9.36 1.70
CA LYS A 586 42.22 -9.88 0.72
C LYS A 586 42.87 -8.67 0.06
N ARG A 587 44.15 -8.38 0.41
CA ARG A 587 44.95 -7.41 -0.31
C ARG A 587 44.89 -7.83 -1.78
N ARG A 588 44.28 -7.00 -2.61
CA ARG A 588 44.43 -7.11 -4.07
C ARG A 588 45.91 -6.90 -4.32
N THR A 589 46.63 -7.98 -4.65
CA THR A 589 47.92 -7.86 -5.25
C THR A 589 47.75 -7.01 -6.50
N PRO A 590 48.53 -5.92 -6.65
CA PRO A 590 48.53 -5.18 -7.91
C PRO A 590 48.89 -6.17 -9.05
N PRO A 591 48.32 -5.99 -10.24
CA PRO A 591 48.71 -6.82 -11.39
C PRO A 591 50.21 -6.68 -11.58
N PRO A 592 50.94 -7.75 -11.94
CA PRO A 592 52.35 -7.67 -12.23
C PRO A 592 52.54 -6.68 -13.38
N ASP A 593 53.45 -5.72 -13.16
CA ASP A 593 53.88 -4.82 -14.22
C ASP A 593 54.36 -5.67 -15.40
N THR A 594 53.64 -5.59 -16.49
CA THR A 594 54.03 -6.20 -17.76
C THR A 594 55.17 -5.36 -18.37
N PRO A 595 56.28 -5.96 -18.81
CA PRO A 595 57.44 -5.27 -19.33
C PRO A 595 57.18 -4.49 -20.62
#